data_969afc8bf7c33ef1bfb529adeeeb2741
#
_entry.id   969afc8bf7c33ef1bfb529adeeeb2741
#
_cell.length_a   1.000
_cell.length_b   1.000
_cell.length_c   1.000
_cell.angle_alpha   90.00
_cell.angle_beta   90.00
_cell.angle_gamma   90.00
#
_symmetry.space_group_name_H-M   'P 1'
#
loop_
_entity.id
_entity.type
_entity.pdbx_description
1 polymer ?
#
loop_
_entity_poly.entity_id
_entity_poly.type
_entity_poly.pdbx_seq_one_letter_code
_entity_poly.pdbx_strand_id
1 'polypeptide(L)'
;MGLFREYDLRGIVGSELTEDLAEQLGRAYSTYVNRRGVTTISLGRDGRLSSPALHKALLKGLLAGGLHVIDIGICTSPLLYFSLFTLPVGGGIMITGSHNAAEYNGFKICIGKTAIHGEEIQELRRVLEQGTFVSGEGQLSEHPIIPDYLAYIGKSFAHVKADRLHVVIDSGNGAASIVAKQALELLGCQVTGLYCDLDGRFPNHHPDPTVLENLSDLIQAVRQHRADVGIGYDGDADRIGAVDEQGEVLWGDRLLVLYSRDILAVKPGSTIISEVKASQSLYDDIAKRGGRGLMWKTGHSLIKAKMKEESAVLAGEMSGH
;
A
#
# COMPACT_ATOMS: atom_id res chain seq x y z
N MET A 1 -12.39 -8.63 17.93
CA MET A 1 -12.63 -8.33 16.51
C MET A 1 -12.19 -9.54 15.72
N GLY A 2 -12.96 -10.03 14.75
CA GLY A 2 -12.58 -11.20 13.99
C GLY A 2 -11.48 -10.88 12.95
N LEU A 3 -10.86 -11.92 12.39
CA LEU A 3 -9.84 -11.85 11.35
C LEU A 3 -10.28 -11.01 10.13
N PHE A 4 -11.54 -11.15 9.71
CA PHE A 4 -12.16 -10.39 8.62
C PHE A 4 -12.58 -9.00 9.11
N ARG A 5 -11.83 -7.98 8.71
CA ARG A 5 -12.09 -6.57 9.03
C ARG A 5 -12.86 -5.89 7.89
N GLU A 6 -13.06 -4.58 8.00
CA GLU A 6 -13.79 -3.81 7.00
C GLU A 6 -13.05 -3.74 5.65
N TYR A 7 -11.69 -3.77 5.66
CA TYR A 7 -10.87 -3.51 4.46
C TYR A 7 -9.85 -4.61 4.16
N ASP A 8 -9.56 -5.47 5.11
CA ASP A 8 -8.53 -6.51 4.99
C ASP A 8 -8.80 -7.68 5.93
N LEU A 9 -7.99 -8.72 5.79
CA LEU A 9 -7.88 -9.80 6.76
C LEU A 9 -6.60 -9.58 7.54
N ARG A 10 -6.68 -9.56 8.87
CA ARG A 10 -5.52 -9.32 9.71
C ARG A 10 -5.63 -10.02 11.05
N GLY A 11 -4.54 -10.69 11.47
CA GLY A 11 -4.52 -11.42 12.74
C GLY A 11 -3.11 -11.72 13.23
N ILE A 12 -3.03 -12.25 14.45
CA ILE A 12 -1.80 -12.73 15.06
C ILE A 12 -1.43 -14.08 14.43
N VAL A 13 -0.21 -14.17 13.91
CA VAL A 13 0.28 -15.39 13.25
C VAL A 13 0.40 -16.54 14.23
N GLY A 14 -0.04 -17.73 13.81
CA GLY A 14 -0.02 -18.96 14.60
C GLY A 14 -1.26 -19.16 15.48
N SER A 15 -1.92 -18.10 15.92
CA SER A 15 -3.14 -18.21 16.73
C SER A 15 -4.42 -17.87 15.96
N GLU A 16 -4.43 -16.76 15.24
CA GLU A 16 -5.59 -16.32 14.45
C GLU A 16 -5.36 -16.54 12.94
N LEU A 17 -4.13 -16.33 12.48
CA LEU A 17 -3.72 -16.45 11.10
C LEU A 17 -2.75 -17.64 10.95
N THR A 18 -3.27 -18.77 10.50
CA THR A 18 -2.53 -20.02 10.31
C THR A 18 -2.27 -20.32 8.84
N GLU A 19 -1.31 -21.21 8.56
CA GLU A 19 -1.07 -21.70 7.19
C GLU A 19 -2.30 -22.43 6.63
N ASP A 20 -3.00 -23.24 7.43
CA ASP A 20 -4.24 -23.91 7.02
C ASP A 20 -5.31 -22.90 6.59
N LEU A 21 -5.47 -21.83 7.36
CA LEU A 21 -6.41 -20.77 7.01
C LEU A 21 -5.97 -20.05 5.72
N ALA A 22 -4.68 -19.81 5.53
CA ALA A 22 -4.17 -19.20 4.31
C ALA A 22 -4.42 -20.10 3.07
N GLU A 23 -4.25 -21.43 3.17
CA GLU A 23 -4.60 -22.35 2.10
C GLU A 23 -6.10 -22.33 1.80
N GLN A 24 -6.93 -22.38 2.83
CA GLN A 24 -8.40 -22.31 2.68
C GLN A 24 -8.83 -20.95 2.07
N LEU A 25 -8.19 -19.84 2.47
CA LEU A 25 -8.42 -18.54 1.87
C LEU A 25 -8.08 -18.53 0.39
N GLY A 26 -6.98 -19.17 -0.01
CA GLY A 26 -6.62 -19.33 -1.42
C GLY A 26 -7.70 -20.06 -2.23
N ARG A 27 -8.24 -21.16 -1.70
CA ARG A 27 -9.35 -21.90 -2.31
C ARG A 27 -10.65 -21.08 -2.36
N ALA A 28 -10.96 -20.37 -1.27
CA ALA A 28 -12.13 -19.50 -1.20
C ALA A 28 -12.04 -18.35 -2.19
N TYR A 29 -10.89 -17.69 -2.26
CA TYR A 29 -10.66 -16.62 -3.22
C TYR A 29 -10.75 -17.11 -4.66
N SER A 30 -10.15 -18.26 -4.99
CA SER A 30 -10.25 -18.87 -6.31
C SER A 30 -11.72 -19.12 -6.70
N THR A 31 -12.51 -19.66 -5.76
CA THR A 31 -13.95 -19.89 -5.96
C THR A 31 -14.71 -18.58 -6.18
N TYR A 32 -14.37 -17.56 -5.39
CA TYR A 32 -14.99 -16.25 -5.44
C TYR A 32 -14.73 -15.52 -6.77
N VAL A 33 -13.48 -15.55 -7.25
CA VAL A 33 -13.10 -14.83 -8.48
C VAL A 33 -13.44 -15.61 -9.74
N ASN A 34 -13.45 -16.95 -9.69
CA ASN A 34 -13.85 -17.79 -10.83
C ASN A 34 -15.29 -17.49 -11.29
N ARG A 35 -16.21 -17.27 -10.33
CA ARG A 35 -17.59 -16.83 -10.61
C ARG A 35 -17.66 -15.51 -11.38
N ARG A 36 -16.57 -14.76 -11.42
CA ARG A 36 -16.41 -13.45 -12.11
C ARG A 36 -15.54 -13.55 -13.36
N GLY A 37 -15.19 -14.79 -13.77
CA GLY A 37 -14.38 -15.04 -14.97
C GLY A 37 -12.89 -14.71 -14.82
N VAL A 38 -12.39 -14.49 -13.60
CA VAL A 38 -10.97 -14.24 -13.34
C VAL A 38 -10.22 -15.57 -13.27
N THR A 39 -9.18 -15.71 -14.09
CA THR A 39 -8.34 -16.91 -14.18
C THR A 39 -6.88 -16.65 -13.83
N THR A 40 -6.45 -15.39 -13.84
CA THR A 40 -5.06 -14.99 -13.58
C THR A 40 -5.02 -13.87 -12.55
N ILE A 41 -4.11 -13.99 -11.57
CA ILE A 41 -3.95 -13.00 -10.49
C ILE A 41 -2.47 -12.73 -10.18
N SER A 42 -2.19 -11.56 -9.57
CA SER A 42 -0.89 -11.27 -8.96
C SER A 42 -0.85 -11.71 -7.49
N LEU A 43 0.30 -12.21 -7.05
CA LEU A 43 0.56 -12.50 -5.64
C LEU A 43 1.85 -11.83 -5.20
N GLY A 44 1.78 -10.98 -4.18
CA GLY A 44 2.93 -10.32 -3.59
C GLY A 44 2.98 -10.46 -2.08
N ARG A 45 4.13 -10.21 -1.48
CA ARG A 45 4.32 -10.25 -0.03
C ARG A 45 5.30 -9.20 0.47
N ASP A 46 5.14 -8.78 1.72
CA ASP A 46 6.13 -7.96 2.41
C ASP A 46 7.31 -8.79 2.97
N GLY A 47 8.20 -8.12 3.72
CA GLY A 47 9.40 -8.72 4.31
C GLY A 47 9.20 -9.38 5.67
N ARG A 48 7.99 -9.51 6.20
CA ARG A 48 7.73 -10.13 7.50
C ARG A 48 8.19 -11.58 7.53
N LEU A 49 8.70 -12.03 8.67
CA LEU A 49 9.22 -13.40 8.84
C LEU A 49 8.17 -14.48 8.58
N SER A 50 6.90 -14.17 8.81
CA SER A 50 5.76 -15.08 8.58
C SER A 50 5.27 -15.09 7.14
N SER A 51 5.61 -14.07 6.33
CA SER A 51 5.11 -13.93 4.97
C SER A 51 5.47 -15.10 4.04
N PRO A 52 6.68 -15.71 4.09
CA PRO A 52 7.00 -16.86 3.25
C PRO A 52 6.12 -18.11 3.50
N ALA A 53 5.82 -18.45 4.76
CA ALA A 53 4.98 -19.58 5.11
C ALA A 53 3.52 -19.36 4.67
N LEU A 54 2.98 -18.19 4.95
CA LEU A 54 1.63 -17.80 4.53
C LEU A 54 1.51 -17.74 3.00
N HIS A 55 2.55 -17.25 2.30
CA HIS A 55 2.61 -17.23 0.84
C HIS A 55 2.54 -18.63 0.25
N LYS A 56 3.36 -19.56 0.76
CA LYS A 56 3.38 -20.96 0.32
C LYS A 56 2.00 -21.61 0.48
N ALA A 57 1.37 -21.42 1.63
CA ALA A 57 0.07 -21.99 1.94
C ALA A 57 -1.04 -21.37 1.07
N LEU A 58 -1.09 -20.05 0.96
CA LEU A 58 -2.05 -19.34 0.11
C LEU A 58 -1.91 -19.77 -1.36
N LEU A 59 -0.67 -19.79 -1.88
CA LEU A 59 -0.38 -20.22 -3.24
C LEU A 59 -0.90 -21.64 -3.52
N LYS A 60 -0.67 -22.58 -2.59
CA LYS A 60 -1.21 -23.94 -2.71
C LYS A 60 -2.74 -23.94 -2.89
N GLY A 61 -3.44 -23.12 -2.11
CA GLY A 61 -4.90 -23.00 -2.22
C GLY A 61 -5.36 -22.36 -3.55
N LEU A 62 -4.64 -21.32 -4.01
CA LEU A 62 -4.92 -20.64 -5.28
C LEU A 62 -4.75 -21.59 -6.48
N LEU A 63 -3.65 -22.33 -6.51
CA LEU A 63 -3.37 -23.31 -7.57
C LEU A 63 -4.37 -24.47 -7.57
N ALA A 64 -4.74 -24.97 -6.40
CA ALA A 64 -5.75 -26.02 -6.26
C ALA A 64 -7.16 -25.56 -6.69
N GLY A 65 -7.40 -24.24 -6.73
CA GLY A 65 -8.61 -23.63 -7.28
C GLY A 65 -8.52 -23.32 -8.78
N GLY A 66 -7.43 -23.68 -9.46
CA GLY A 66 -7.25 -23.55 -10.91
C GLY A 66 -6.79 -22.18 -11.39
N LEU A 67 -6.31 -21.28 -10.50
CA LEU A 67 -5.82 -19.98 -10.92
C LEU A 67 -4.38 -20.05 -11.46
N HIS A 68 -4.12 -19.27 -12.50
CA HIS A 68 -2.76 -18.89 -12.87
C HIS A 68 -2.30 -17.76 -11.94
N VAL A 69 -1.27 -18.01 -11.16
CA VAL A 69 -0.69 -17.05 -10.22
C VAL A 69 0.60 -16.48 -10.81
N ILE A 70 0.66 -15.17 -10.95
CA ILE A 70 1.88 -14.44 -11.25
C ILE A 70 2.46 -13.96 -9.91
N ASP A 71 3.49 -14.66 -9.42
CA ASP A 71 4.21 -14.25 -8.22
C ASP A 71 5.11 -13.06 -8.53
N ILE A 72 4.81 -11.92 -7.92
CA ILE A 72 5.58 -10.69 -8.10
C ILE A 72 6.67 -10.51 -7.04
N GLY A 73 6.82 -11.50 -6.16
CA GLY A 73 7.88 -11.57 -5.15
C GLY A 73 7.65 -10.70 -3.93
N ILE A 74 8.76 -10.31 -3.28
CA ILE A 74 8.72 -9.32 -2.20
C ILE A 74 8.49 -7.96 -2.82
N CYS A 75 7.46 -7.26 -2.34
CA CYS A 75 7.08 -5.96 -2.88
C CYS A 75 6.37 -5.11 -1.82
N THR A 76 6.11 -3.86 -2.17
CA THR A 76 5.23 -2.98 -1.40
C THR A 76 3.77 -3.14 -1.82
N SER A 77 2.81 -2.73 -1.01
CA SER A 77 1.39 -2.71 -1.40
C SER A 77 1.13 -1.87 -2.66
N PRO A 78 1.73 -0.68 -2.84
CA PRO A 78 1.66 0.06 -4.11
C PRO A 78 2.15 -0.72 -5.33
N LEU A 79 3.16 -1.58 -5.18
CA LEU A 79 3.66 -2.41 -6.29
C LEU A 79 2.69 -3.53 -6.66
N LEU A 80 1.97 -4.11 -5.68
CA LEU A 80 0.84 -4.98 -6.00
C LEU A 80 -0.22 -4.23 -6.79
N TYR A 81 -0.61 -3.03 -6.36
CA TYR A 81 -1.58 -2.24 -7.11
C TYR A 81 -1.08 -1.90 -8.52
N PHE A 82 0.21 -1.57 -8.67
CA PHE A 82 0.82 -1.34 -9.98
C PHE A 82 0.70 -2.56 -10.90
N SER A 83 0.89 -3.77 -10.38
CA SER A 83 0.74 -5.00 -11.15
C SER A 83 -0.68 -5.19 -11.72
N LEU A 84 -1.72 -4.72 -11.02
CA LEU A 84 -3.11 -4.79 -11.49
C LEU A 84 -3.39 -3.93 -12.74
N PHE A 85 -2.52 -2.95 -13.00
CA PHE A 85 -2.64 -2.05 -14.16
C PHE A 85 -1.69 -2.42 -15.30
N THR A 86 -0.63 -3.16 -15.01
CA THR A 86 0.47 -3.42 -15.97
C THR A 86 0.56 -4.87 -16.42
N LEU A 87 0.08 -5.81 -15.60
CA LEU A 87 0.05 -7.24 -15.93
C LEU A 87 -1.36 -7.68 -16.37
N PRO A 88 -1.48 -8.77 -17.16
CA PRO A 88 -2.75 -9.31 -17.62
C PRO A 88 -3.46 -10.11 -16.51
N VAL A 89 -3.79 -9.46 -15.41
CA VAL A 89 -4.39 -10.06 -14.22
C VAL A 89 -5.79 -9.49 -13.94
N GLY A 90 -6.69 -10.32 -13.43
CA GLY A 90 -8.04 -9.92 -13.03
C GLY A 90 -8.19 -9.68 -11.52
N GLY A 91 -7.10 -9.68 -10.77
CA GLY A 91 -7.07 -9.41 -9.33
C GLY A 91 -5.69 -9.66 -8.74
N GLY A 92 -5.57 -9.57 -7.42
CA GLY A 92 -4.31 -9.83 -6.74
C GLY A 92 -4.45 -9.89 -5.23
N ILE A 93 -3.44 -10.47 -4.58
CA ILE A 93 -3.37 -10.55 -3.11
C ILE A 93 -2.00 -10.08 -2.65
N MET A 94 -2.00 -9.18 -1.67
CA MET A 94 -0.81 -8.76 -0.93
C MET A 94 -0.80 -9.38 0.45
N ILE A 95 0.26 -10.09 0.79
CA ILE A 95 0.48 -10.64 2.13
C ILE A 95 1.27 -9.60 2.93
N THR A 96 0.62 -9.00 3.90
CA THR A 96 1.23 -7.94 4.71
C THR A 96 0.46 -7.70 6.02
N GLY A 97 1.21 -7.34 7.06
CA GLY A 97 0.66 -6.79 8.29
C GLY A 97 0.63 -5.25 8.30
N SER A 98 1.05 -4.58 7.19
CA SER A 98 1.18 -3.11 7.10
C SER A 98 1.99 -2.57 8.29
N HIS A 99 1.46 -1.60 9.01
CA HIS A 99 2.06 -0.97 10.19
C HIS A 99 1.87 -1.74 11.50
N ASN A 100 1.30 -2.95 11.50
CA ASN A 100 1.15 -3.72 12.75
C ASN A 100 2.50 -4.28 13.23
N ALA A 101 2.58 -4.64 14.51
CA ALA A 101 3.75 -5.27 15.10
C ALA A 101 4.15 -6.57 14.38
N ALA A 102 5.38 -7.06 14.62
CA ALA A 102 5.99 -8.14 13.83
C ALA A 102 5.21 -9.47 13.89
N GLU A 103 4.49 -9.72 14.99
CA GLU A 103 3.67 -10.92 15.19
C GLU A 103 2.37 -10.94 14.37
N TYR A 104 1.96 -9.80 13.81
CA TYR A 104 0.80 -9.71 12.92
C TYR A 104 1.17 -9.96 11.47
N ASN A 105 0.21 -10.48 10.72
CA ASN A 105 0.23 -10.50 9.27
C ASN A 105 -1.22 -10.44 8.74
N GLY A 106 -1.39 -10.45 7.41
CA GLY A 106 -2.72 -10.37 6.83
C GLY A 106 -2.72 -10.44 5.32
N PHE A 107 -3.90 -10.16 4.75
CA PHE A 107 -4.11 -10.19 3.30
C PHE A 107 -4.91 -8.97 2.86
N LYS A 108 -4.33 -8.15 1.98
CA LYS A 108 -5.07 -7.16 1.19
C LYS A 108 -5.49 -7.83 -0.11
N ILE A 109 -6.77 -7.88 -0.38
CA ILE A 109 -7.36 -8.65 -1.48
C ILE A 109 -7.93 -7.70 -2.52
N CYS A 110 -7.60 -7.92 -3.78
CA CYS A 110 -8.07 -7.12 -4.90
C CYS A 110 -8.82 -7.96 -5.92
N ILE A 111 -9.86 -7.36 -6.53
CA ILE A 111 -10.56 -7.90 -7.70
C ILE A 111 -10.61 -6.79 -8.75
N GLY A 112 -10.31 -7.14 -10.00
CA GLY A 112 -10.05 -6.14 -11.01
C GLY A 112 -8.91 -5.23 -10.55
N LYS A 113 -9.16 -3.94 -10.50
CA LYS A 113 -8.18 -2.91 -10.13
C LYS A 113 -8.46 -2.28 -8.76
N THR A 114 -9.28 -2.91 -7.92
CA THR A 114 -9.71 -2.34 -6.63
C THR A 114 -9.58 -3.36 -5.50
N ALA A 115 -9.21 -2.86 -4.31
CA ALA A 115 -9.27 -3.68 -3.11
C ALA A 115 -10.73 -3.91 -2.70
N ILE A 116 -11.06 -5.15 -2.33
CA ILE A 116 -12.39 -5.49 -1.81
C ILE A 116 -12.57 -4.95 -0.39
N HIS A 117 -13.80 -4.63 -0.01
CA HIS A 117 -14.14 -4.10 1.31
C HIS A 117 -15.59 -4.38 1.69
N GLY A 118 -15.92 -4.20 2.95
CA GLY A 118 -17.31 -4.31 3.42
C GLY A 118 -17.95 -5.64 3.06
N GLU A 119 -19.05 -5.58 2.31
CA GLU A 119 -19.84 -6.77 1.93
C GLU A 119 -19.06 -7.76 1.06
N GLU A 120 -18.14 -7.31 0.21
CA GLU A 120 -17.31 -8.20 -0.61
C GLU A 120 -16.39 -9.07 0.26
N ILE A 121 -15.83 -8.53 1.34
CA ILE A 121 -15.05 -9.30 2.33
C ILE A 121 -15.95 -10.29 3.05
N GLN A 122 -17.18 -9.91 3.40
CA GLN A 122 -18.13 -10.83 4.05
C GLN A 122 -18.61 -11.93 3.09
N GLU A 123 -18.74 -11.64 1.79
CA GLU A 123 -19.03 -12.67 0.78
C GLU A 123 -17.87 -13.67 0.68
N LEU A 124 -16.63 -13.20 0.62
CA LEU A 124 -15.45 -14.08 0.63
C LEU A 124 -15.40 -14.93 1.91
N ARG A 125 -15.70 -14.35 3.06
CA ARG A 125 -15.83 -15.06 4.33
C ARG A 125 -16.86 -16.18 4.26
N ARG A 126 -18.06 -15.90 3.74
CA ARG A 126 -19.10 -16.92 3.58
C ARG A 126 -18.66 -18.09 2.68
N VAL A 127 -17.94 -17.79 1.58
CA VAL A 127 -17.37 -18.83 0.72
C VAL A 127 -16.37 -19.69 1.49
N LEU A 128 -15.52 -19.07 2.31
CA LEU A 128 -14.56 -19.79 3.15
C LEU A 128 -15.25 -20.66 4.19
N GLU A 129 -16.25 -20.14 4.90
CA GLU A 129 -16.99 -20.84 5.95
C GLU A 129 -17.85 -22.00 5.38
N GLN A 130 -18.35 -21.88 4.15
CA GLN A 130 -19.08 -22.97 3.46
C GLN A 130 -18.17 -24.16 3.12
N GLY A 131 -16.87 -23.94 2.94
CA GLY A 131 -15.89 -25.00 2.68
C GLY A 131 -16.08 -25.74 1.34
N THR A 132 -16.94 -25.24 0.44
CA THR A 132 -17.18 -25.83 -0.88
C THR A 132 -16.44 -25.00 -1.92
N PHE A 133 -15.33 -25.54 -2.39
CA PHE A 133 -14.43 -24.83 -3.28
C PHE A 133 -14.41 -25.43 -4.68
N VAL A 134 -14.20 -24.57 -5.69
CA VAL A 134 -13.86 -25.05 -7.03
C VAL A 134 -12.51 -25.77 -6.98
N SER A 135 -12.36 -26.76 -7.86
CA SER A 135 -11.10 -27.48 -8.02
C SER A 135 -10.60 -27.31 -9.45
N GLY A 136 -9.28 -27.20 -9.60
CA GLY A 136 -8.62 -27.05 -10.89
C GLY A 136 -7.13 -27.23 -10.76
N GLU A 137 -6.44 -27.25 -11.89
CA GLU A 137 -4.98 -27.28 -11.97
C GLU A 137 -4.49 -25.88 -12.36
N GLY A 138 -4.07 -25.11 -11.37
CA GLY A 138 -3.51 -23.78 -11.55
C GLY A 138 -2.05 -23.82 -11.99
N GLN A 139 -1.54 -22.70 -12.44
CA GLN A 139 -0.16 -22.53 -12.87
C GLN A 139 0.53 -21.41 -12.07
N LEU A 140 1.82 -21.55 -11.84
CA LEU A 140 2.67 -20.51 -11.24
C LEU A 140 3.63 -19.98 -12.29
N SER A 141 3.73 -18.66 -12.36
CA SER A 141 4.83 -17.96 -13.04
C SER A 141 5.39 -16.88 -12.13
N GLU A 142 6.66 -16.52 -12.31
CA GLU A 142 7.31 -15.46 -11.55
C GLU A 142 7.49 -14.22 -12.43
N HIS A 143 7.24 -13.06 -11.86
CA HIS A 143 7.46 -11.78 -12.54
C HIS A 143 7.92 -10.73 -11.53
N PRO A 144 9.24 -10.52 -11.35
CA PRO A 144 9.76 -9.48 -10.46
C PRO A 144 9.26 -8.10 -10.88
N ILE A 145 8.40 -7.47 -10.07
CA ILE A 145 7.68 -6.24 -10.46
C ILE A 145 8.53 -4.96 -10.33
N ILE A 146 9.59 -4.99 -9.51
CA ILE A 146 10.40 -3.80 -9.20
C ILE A 146 11.06 -3.20 -10.44
N PRO A 147 11.69 -3.98 -11.36
CA PRO A 147 12.26 -3.43 -12.58
C PRO A 147 11.25 -2.67 -13.44
N ASP A 148 10.04 -3.21 -13.60
CA ASP A 148 8.98 -2.56 -14.37
C ASP A 148 8.53 -1.26 -13.74
N TYR A 149 8.40 -1.24 -12.40
CA TYR A 149 8.04 -0.04 -11.67
C TYR A 149 9.11 1.05 -11.78
N LEU A 150 10.39 0.69 -11.62
CA LEU A 150 11.49 1.65 -11.77
C LEU A 150 11.57 2.18 -13.22
N ALA A 151 11.35 1.34 -14.22
CA ALA A 151 11.26 1.78 -15.62
C ALA A 151 10.07 2.73 -15.84
N TYR A 152 8.91 2.43 -15.22
CA TYR A 152 7.74 3.30 -15.25
C TYR A 152 8.02 4.67 -14.61
N ILE A 153 8.65 4.70 -13.42
CA ILE A 153 9.05 5.94 -12.74
C ILE A 153 10.00 6.75 -13.61
N GLY A 154 11.08 6.15 -14.10
CA GLY A 154 12.05 6.84 -14.96
C GLY A 154 11.42 7.44 -16.22
N LYS A 155 10.45 6.75 -16.83
CA LYS A 155 9.73 7.24 -18.00
C LYS A 155 8.73 8.35 -17.65
N SER A 156 7.90 8.12 -16.64
CA SER A 156 6.79 9.03 -16.30
C SER A 156 7.27 10.35 -15.73
N PHE A 157 8.40 10.34 -15.03
CA PHE A 157 8.98 11.49 -14.38
C PHE A 157 10.29 11.98 -15.03
N ALA A 158 10.58 11.58 -16.27
CA ALA A 158 11.78 12.01 -17.01
C ALA A 158 11.92 13.54 -17.14
N HIS A 159 10.82 14.28 -16.99
CA HIS A 159 10.80 15.74 -17.01
C HIS A 159 11.12 16.36 -15.63
N VAL A 160 11.09 15.59 -14.56
CA VAL A 160 11.40 16.06 -13.19
C VAL A 160 12.93 16.08 -13.03
N LYS A 161 13.44 17.20 -12.53
CA LYS A 161 14.86 17.37 -12.20
C LYS A 161 14.95 17.62 -10.70
N ALA A 162 15.28 16.58 -9.97
CA ALA A 162 15.42 16.61 -8.52
C ALA A 162 16.90 16.55 -8.06
N ASP A 163 17.84 16.88 -8.96
CA ASP A 163 19.30 16.82 -8.74
C ASP A 163 19.82 17.78 -7.65
N ARG A 164 18.96 18.68 -7.19
CA ARG A 164 19.28 19.59 -6.09
C ARG A 164 18.68 19.18 -4.75
N LEU A 165 17.82 18.13 -4.74
CA LEU A 165 17.15 17.72 -3.53
C LEU A 165 17.95 16.64 -2.79
N HIS A 166 18.19 16.90 -1.51
CA HIS A 166 18.69 15.92 -0.57
C HIS A 166 17.53 15.39 0.26
N VAL A 167 17.25 14.11 0.12
CA VAL A 167 16.14 13.42 0.77
C VAL A 167 16.67 12.43 1.79
N VAL A 168 16.19 12.49 3.02
CA VAL A 168 16.37 11.39 3.98
C VAL A 168 15.15 10.51 3.92
N ILE A 169 15.35 9.21 3.74
CA ILE A 169 14.27 8.22 3.81
C ILE A 169 14.42 7.36 5.06
N ASP A 170 13.30 7.01 5.66
CA ASP A 170 13.22 6.02 6.73
C ASP A 170 12.27 4.91 6.27
N SER A 171 12.85 3.74 6.01
CA SER A 171 12.08 2.56 5.56
C SER A 171 11.58 1.72 6.72
N GLY A 172 11.94 2.03 7.97
CA GLY A 172 11.56 1.28 9.17
C GLY A 172 11.82 -0.23 9.06
N ASN A 173 12.86 -0.65 8.30
CA ASN A 173 13.13 -2.05 7.92
C ASN A 173 11.98 -2.73 7.14
N GLY A 174 10.98 -1.97 6.69
CA GLY A 174 9.82 -2.45 5.93
C GLY A 174 10.08 -2.62 4.43
N ALA A 175 9.03 -2.88 3.68
CA ALA A 175 9.09 -3.17 2.24
C ALA A 175 9.57 -1.98 1.38
N ALA A 176 9.53 -0.73 1.88
CA ALA A 176 10.13 0.41 1.19
C ALA A 176 11.64 0.25 0.96
N SER A 177 12.33 -0.52 1.81
CA SER A 177 13.78 -0.77 1.75
C SER A 177 14.27 -1.28 0.39
N ILE A 178 13.42 -2.02 -0.33
CA ILE A 178 13.80 -2.67 -1.60
C ILE A 178 13.62 -1.79 -2.83
N VAL A 179 12.98 -0.62 -2.73
CA VAL A 179 12.62 0.17 -3.92
C VAL A 179 12.72 1.68 -3.73
N ALA A 180 12.45 2.21 -2.52
CA ALA A 180 12.28 3.65 -2.33
C ALA A 180 13.54 4.46 -2.68
N LYS A 181 14.71 4.03 -2.19
CA LYS A 181 15.99 4.67 -2.48
C LYS A 181 16.24 4.74 -3.99
N GLN A 182 16.14 3.61 -4.67
CA GLN A 182 16.38 3.53 -6.11
C GLN A 182 15.42 4.42 -6.91
N ALA A 183 14.14 4.46 -6.52
CA ALA A 183 13.14 5.29 -7.18
C ALA A 183 13.46 6.79 -7.08
N LEU A 184 13.91 7.26 -5.92
CA LEU A 184 14.29 8.66 -5.72
C LEU A 184 15.62 9.02 -6.41
N GLU A 185 16.61 8.12 -6.37
CA GLU A 185 17.88 8.30 -7.08
C GLU A 185 17.70 8.38 -8.61
N LEU A 186 16.74 7.62 -9.17
CA LEU A 186 16.36 7.74 -10.59
C LEU A 186 15.83 9.12 -10.98
N LEU A 187 15.23 9.83 -10.03
CA LEU A 187 14.76 11.22 -10.22
C LEU A 187 15.88 12.25 -10.06
N GLY A 188 17.08 11.81 -9.66
CA GLY A 188 18.27 12.65 -9.46
C GLY A 188 18.47 13.08 -8.01
N CYS A 189 17.63 12.67 -7.04
CA CYS A 189 17.80 13.03 -5.65
C CYS A 189 19.11 12.46 -5.07
N GLN A 190 19.76 13.23 -4.19
CA GLN A 190 20.72 12.69 -3.24
C GLN A 190 19.90 12.02 -2.11
N VAL A 191 20.14 10.73 -1.83
CA VAL A 191 19.34 9.99 -0.84
C VAL A 191 20.20 9.48 0.31
N THR A 192 19.85 9.87 1.53
CA THR A 192 20.34 9.26 2.78
C THR A 192 19.28 8.29 3.31
N GLY A 193 19.64 7.03 3.51
CA GLY A 193 18.70 6.01 3.98
C GLY A 193 18.88 5.67 5.45
N LEU A 194 17.77 5.60 6.18
CA LEU A 194 17.67 5.04 7.53
C LEU A 194 16.91 3.72 7.43
N TYR A 195 17.41 2.69 8.12
CA TYR A 195 16.73 1.40 8.27
C TYR A 195 16.26 0.78 6.94
N CYS A 196 17.13 0.90 5.90
CA CYS A 196 16.86 0.42 4.55
C CYS A 196 17.27 -1.05 4.31
N ASP A 197 17.59 -1.79 5.35
CA ASP A 197 17.75 -3.25 5.29
C ASP A 197 16.41 -3.91 5.63
N LEU A 198 15.89 -4.72 4.73
CA LEU A 198 14.61 -5.40 4.93
C LEU A 198 14.70 -6.41 6.07
N ASP A 199 14.02 -6.15 7.18
CA ASP A 199 13.98 -7.03 8.35
C ASP A 199 12.59 -7.04 9.00
N GLY A 200 11.85 -8.12 8.80
CA GLY A 200 10.49 -8.29 9.33
C GLY A 200 10.37 -8.34 10.85
N ARG A 201 11.47 -8.20 11.60
CA ARG A 201 11.46 -8.02 13.06
C ARG A 201 11.31 -6.57 13.47
N PHE A 202 11.53 -5.62 12.54
CA PHE A 202 11.50 -4.17 12.78
C PHE A 202 12.36 -3.73 13.97
N PRO A 203 13.69 -4.01 13.96
CA PRO A 203 14.54 -3.92 15.15
C PRO A 203 14.80 -2.48 15.65
N ASN A 204 14.57 -1.47 14.81
CA ASN A 204 14.90 -0.08 15.15
C ASN A 204 13.70 0.67 15.75
N HIS A 205 12.60 0.69 15.05
CA HIS A 205 11.34 1.24 15.55
C HIS A 205 10.16 0.58 14.82
N HIS A 206 8.97 0.77 15.34
CA HIS A 206 7.74 0.32 14.71
C HIS A 206 7.50 1.10 13.40
N PRO A 207 7.26 0.44 12.25
CA PRO A 207 7.14 1.10 10.96
C PRO A 207 5.74 1.73 10.77
N ASP A 208 5.46 2.77 11.56
CA ASP A 208 4.23 3.56 11.48
C ASP A 208 4.58 5.07 11.54
N PRO A 209 4.57 5.76 10.40
CA PRO A 209 4.92 7.18 10.32
C PRO A 209 3.82 8.11 10.86
N THR A 210 2.72 7.58 11.36
CA THR A 210 1.67 8.37 12.02
C THR A 210 1.95 8.60 13.49
N VAL A 211 2.96 7.93 14.04
CA VAL A 211 3.39 8.04 15.44
C VAL A 211 4.67 8.87 15.49
N LEU A 212 4.63 9.99 16.21
CA LEU A 212 5.74 10.96 16.23
C LEU A 212 7.06 10.37 16.73
N GLU A 213 7.00 9.48 17.71
CA GLU A 213 8.14 8.78 18.27
C GLU A 213 8.90 7.98 17.20
N ASN A 214 8.19 7.37 16.25
CA ASN A 214 8.78 6.62 15.14
C ASN A 214 9.46 7.50 14.10
N LEU A 215 9.18 8.80 14.08
CA LEU A 215 9.82 9.78 13.20
C LEU A 215 11.03 10.46 13.84
N SER A 216 11.38 10.17 15.09
CA SER A 216 12.43 10.87 15.84
C SER A 216 13.78 10.82 15.15
N ASP A 217 14.18 9.65 14.66
CA ASP A 217 15.48 9.46 13.98
C ASP A 217 15.48 10.14 12.60
N LEU A 218 14.34 10.10 11.90
CA LEU A 218 14.15 10.80 10.63
C LEU A 218 14.31 12.32 10.82
N ILE A 219 13.63 12.88 11.83
CA ILE A 219 13.73 14.31 12.17
C ILE A 219 15.18 14.70 12.52
N GLN A 220 15.85 13.89 13.32
CA GLN A 220 17.24 14.13 13.68
C GLN A 220 18.16 14.07 12.44
N ALA A 221 17.98 13.08 11.58
CA ALA A 221 18.78 12.90 10.37
C ALA A 221 18.58 14.04 9.37
N VAL A 222 17.34 14.52 9.16
CA VAL A 222 17.06 15.69 8.31
C VAL A 222 17.85 16.89 8.78
N ARG A 223 17.81 17.21 10.07
CA ARG A 223 18.55 18.34 10.66
C ARG A 223 20.07 18.14 10.56
N GLN A 224 20.56 16.95 10.89
CA GLN A 224 21.99 16.63 10.90
C GLN A 224 22.61 16.72 9.50
N HIS A 225 21.92 16.18 8.50
CA HIS A 225 22.37 16.18 7.12
C HIS A 225 21.98 17.46 6.35
N ARG A 226 21.20 18.36 6.98
CA ARG A 226 20.63 19.55 6.33
C ARG A 226 19.89 19.17 5.05
N ALA A 227 19.12 18.10 5.12
CA ALA A 227 18.34 17.62 4.00
C ALA A 227 17.12 18.51 3.76
N ASP A 228 16.65 18.55 2.54
CA ASP A 228 15.50 19.36 2.13
C ASP A 228 14.18 18.76 2.63
N VAL A 229 14.13 17.42 2.75
CA VAL A 229 12.95 16.70 3.20
C VAL A 229 13.30 15.32 3.77
N GLY A 230 12.54 14.89 4.77
CA GLY A 230 12.51 13.54 5.28
C GLY A 230 11.23 12.80 4.86
N ILE A 231 11.34 11.53 4.51
CA ILE A 231 10.21 10.68 4.14
C ILE A 231 10.25 9.39 4.94
N GLY A 232 9.25 9.17 5.81
CA GLY A 232 9.04 7.90 6.51
C GLY A 232 7.95 7.06 5.86
N TYR A 233 8.14 5.75 5.81
CA TYR A 233 7.20 4.78 5.24
C TYR A 233 6.67 3.84 6.32
N ASP A 234 5.46 3.32 6.12
CA ASP A 234 4.98 2.19 6.93
C ASP A 234 5.49 0.84 6.39
N GLY A 235 5.16 -0.24 7.09
CA GLY A 235 5.76 -1.55 6.84
C GLY A 235 5.57 -2.11 5.42
N ASP A 236 4.49 -1.75 4.72
CA ASP A 236 4.24 -2.13 3.32
C ASP A 236 4.23 -0.93 2.36
N ALA A 237 4.66 0.23 2.86
CA ALA A 237 4.90 1.45 2.11
C ALA A 237 3.68 1.99 1.34
N ASP A 238 2.48 1.85 1.88
CA ASP A 238 1.29 2.51 1.37
C ASP A 238 0.89 3.76 2.18
N ARG A 239 1.73 4.12 3.19
CA ARG A 239 1.63 5.37 3.95
C ARG A 239 2.93 6.15 3.90
N ILE A 240 2.78 7.46 3.93
CA ILE A 240 3.90 8.41 3.98
C ILE A 240 3.77 9.32 5.21
N GLY A 241 4.88 9.50 5.93
CA GLY A 241 5.11 10.62 6.83
C GLY A 241 6.18 11.53 6.22
N ALA A 242 5.98 12.83 6.27
CA ALA A 242 6.97 13.79 5.75
C ALA A 242 7.45 14.73 6.83
N VAL A 243 8.73 15.12 6.73
CA VAL A 243 9.41 16.05 7.62
C VAL A 243 10.08 17.13 6.77
N ASP A 244 9.86 18.39 7.08
CA ASP A 244 10.50 19.50 6.36
C ASP A 244 11.97 19.71 6.78
N GLU A 245 12.65 20.63 6.13
CA GLU A 245 14.07 20.95 6.37
C GLU A 245 14.33 21.49 7.78
N GLN A 246 13.32 21.91 8.52
CA GLN A 246 13.41 22.36 9.91
C GLN A 246 13.20 21.22 10.91
N GLY A 247 12.77 20.05 10.40
CA GLY A 247 12.41 18.89 11.21
C GLY A 247 10.99 18.96 11.77
N GLU A 248 10.09 19.71 11.11
CA GLU A 248 8.68 19.77 11.46
C GLU A 248 7.91 18.73 10.64
N VAL A 249 7.00 18.02 11.30
CA VAL A 249 6.21 16.97 10.63
C VAL A 249 5.07 17.59 9.82
N LEU A 250 5.02 17.23 8.54
CA LEU A 250 3.92 17.55 7.64
C LEU A 250 2.90 16.43 7.66
N TRP A 251 1.86 16.58 8.46
CA TRP A 251 0.79 15.59 8.56
C TRP A 251 0.00 15.44 7.26
N GLY A 252 -0.72 14.33 7.12
CA GLY A 252 -1.40 13.94 5.88
C GLY A 252 -2.27 15.02 5.25
N ASP A 253 -3.01 15.80 6.05
CA ASP A 253 -3.80 16.93 5.53
C ASP A 253 -2.95 18.09 4.99
N ARG A 254 -1.77 18.36 5.59
CA ARG A 254 -0.83 19.36 5.09
C ARG A 254 -0.19 18.93 3.78
N LEU A 255 0.20 17.67 3.67
CA LEU A 255 0.66 17.10 2.41
C LEU A 255 -0.41 17.17 1.33
N LEU A 256 -1.65 16.86 1.69
CA LEU A 256 -2.77 16.94 0.77
C LEU A 256 -3.04 18.37 0.30
N VAL A 257 -2.81 19.39 1.15
CA VAL A 257 -2.84 20.81 0.73
C VAL A 257 -1.81 21.05 -0.38
N LEU A 258 -0.56 20.59 -0.22
CA LEU A 258 0.49 20.79 -1.23
C LEU A 258 0.13 20.15 -2.56
N TYR A 259 -0.26 18.86 -2.55
CA TYR A 259 -0.66 18.14 -3.76
C TYR A 259 -1.91 18.74 -4.42
N SER A 260 -2.86 19.20 -3.61
CA SER A 260 -4.08 19.86 -4.11
C SER A 260 -3.77 21.12 -4.87
N ARG A 261 -2.81 21.91 -4.41
CA ARG A 261 -2.40 23.16 -5.05
C ARG A 261 -1.84 22.91 -6.44
N ASP A 262 -0.98 21.93 -6.60
CA ASP A 262 -0.40 21.57 -7.89
C ASP A 262 -1.47 21.05 -8.86
N ILE A 263 -2.35 20.18 -8.39
CA ILE A 263 -3.43 19.64 -9.22
C ILE A 263 -4.42 20.73 -9.64
N LEU A 264 -4.83 21.59 -8.72
CA LEU A 264 -5.80 22.65 -9.02
C LEU A 264 -5.22 23.75 -9.92
N ALA A 265 -3.89 23.93 -9.93
CA ALA A 265 -3.23 24.82 -10.88
C ALA A 265 -3.40 24.37 -12.35
N VAL A 266 -3.42 23.05 -12.60
CA VAL A 266 -3.54 22.47 -13.95
C VAL A 266 -4.95 21.95 -14.26
N LYS A 267 -5.76 21.64 -13.25
CA LYS A 267 -7.15 21.15 -13.37
C LYS A 267 -8.07 21.85 -12.39
N PRO A 268 -8.40 23.14 -12.61
CA PRO A 268 -9.38 23.85 -11.77
C PRO A 268 -10.73 23.13 -11.72
N GLY A 269 -11.45 23.23 -10.61
CA GLY A 269 -12.75 22.57 -10.42
C GLY A 269 -12.67 21.10 -10.02
N SER A 270 -11.49 20.52 -9.94
CA SER A 270 -11.33 19.11 -9.55
C SER A 270 -11.84 18.83 -8.14
N THR A 271 -12.40 17.61 -7.97
CA THR A 271 -12.78 17.09 -6.65
C THR A 271 -11.58 16.46 -5.98
N ILE A 272 -11.38 16.82 -4.70
CA ILE A 272 -10.33 16.28 -3.82
C ILE A 272 -11.02 15.77 -2.56
N ILE A 273 -10.71 14.53 -2.17
CA ILE A 273 -11.35 13.86 -1.04
C ILE A 273 -10.36 13.75 0.13
N SER A 274 -10.86 14.03 1.33
CA SER A 274 -10.18 13.64 2.56
C SER A 274 -11.17 13.12 3.58
N GLU A 275 -10.65 12.65 4.71
CA GLU A 275 -11.46 12.06 5.76
C GLU A 275 -11.84 13.06 6.86
N VAL A 276 -12.70 12.61 7.77
CA VAL A 276 -13.29 13.45 8.83
C VAL A 276 -12.24 14.03 9.82
N LYS A 277 -11.03 13.45 9.91
CA LYS A 277 -9.96 13.92 10.80
C LYS A 277 -9.10 15.05 10.19
N ALA A 278 -9.20 15.28 8.89
CA ALA A 278 -8.46 16.34 8.22
C ALA A 278 -8.94 17.73 8.71
N SER A 279 -8.00 18.66 8.80
CA SER A 279 -8.30 20.00 9.29
C SER A 279 -9.18 20.79 8.30
N GLN A 280 -10.00 21.70 8.83
CA GLN A 280 -10.82 22.60 8.02
C GLN A 280 -9.98 23.42 7.03
N SER A 281 -8.72 23.75 7.40
CA SER A 281 -7.82 24.50 6.53
C SER A 281 -7.52 23.85 5.19
N LEU A 282 -7.59 22.52 5.10
CA LEU A 282 -7.48 21.80 3.83
C LEU A 282 -8.65 22.15 2.90
N TYR A 283 -9.87 22.05 3.40
CA TYR A 283 -11.07 22.31 2.60
C TYR A 283 -11.18 23.78 2.19
N ASP A 284 -10.77 24.70 3.08
CA ASP A 284 -10.72 26.14 2.80
C ASP A 284 -9.69 26.47 1.71
N ASP A 285 -8.49 25.86 1.74
CA ASP A 285 -7.46 26.05 0.71
C ASP A 285 -7.92 25.50 -0.66
N ILE A 286 -8.54 24.32 -0.66
CA ILE A 286 -9.11 23.73 -1.88
C ILE A 286 -10.16 24.66 -2.49
N ALA A 287 -11.11 25.13 -1.68
CA ALA A 287 -12.17 26.05 -2.13
C ALA A 287 -11.61 27.38 -2.65
N LYS A 288 -10.64 27.98 -1.93
CA LYS A 288 -9.95 29.21 -2.33
C LYS A 288 -9.27 29.08 -3.70
N ARG A 289 -8.85 27.87 -4.08
CA ARG A 289 -8.21 27.57 -5.37
C ARG A 289 -9.18 27.06 -6.43
N GLY A 290 -10.49 27.18 -6.19
CA GLY A 290 -11.54 26.80 -7.13
C GLY A 290 -11.73 25.29 -7.27
N GLY A 291 -11.27 24.49 -6.31
CA GLY A 291 -11.53 23.05 -6.23
C GLY A 291 -12.77 22.73 -5.40
N ARG A 292 -13.20 21.47 -5.45
CA ARG A 292 -14.26 20.92 -4.62
C ARG A 292 -13.66 19.98 -3.57
N GLY A 293 -13.59 20.41 -2.31
CA GLY A 293 -13.22 19.56 -1.18
C GLY A 293 -14.41 18.71 -0.73
N LEU A 294 -14.22 17.39 -0.63
CA LEU A 294 -15.22 16.43 -0.18
C LEU A 294 -14.72 15.69 1.06
N MET A 295 -15.43 15.82 2.19
CA MET A 295 -15.18 15.05 3.39
C MET A 295 -15.88 13.69 3.31
N TRP A 296 -15.15 12.61 3.63
CA TRP A 296 -15.69 11.26 3.59
C TRP A 296 -15.31 10.44 4.83
N LYS A 297 -15.77 9.21 4.87
CA LYS A 297 -15.45 8.23 5.92
C LYS A 297 -13.97 7.87 5.85
N THR A 298 -13.34 7.67 7.01
CA THR A 298 -11.98 7.12 7.12
C THR A 298 -11.91 5.71 6.55
N GLY A 299 -10.84 5.41 5.82
CA GLY A 299 -10.53 4.09 5.27
C GLY A 299 -10.23 4.13 3.78
N HIS A 300 -8.97 3.79 3.43
CA HIS A 300 -8.46 3.91 2.08
C HIS A 300 -9.33 3.22 1.01
N SER A 301 -9.93 2.06 1.32
CA SER A 301 -10.81 1.35 0.38
C SER A 301 -12.13 2.09 0.15
N LEU A 302 -12.73 2.66 1.20
CA LEU A 302 -13.94 3.48 1.10
C LEU A 302 -13.67 4.77 0.33
N ILE A 303 -12.51 5.39 0.57
CA ILE A 303 -12.11 6.61 -0.14
C ILE A 303 -11.84 6.30 -1.62
N LYS A 304 -11.17 5.20 -1.95
CA LYS A 304 -10.97 4.76 -3.35
C LYS A 304 -12.29 4.53 -4.09
N ALA A 305 -13.27 3.89 -3.43
CA ALA A 305 -14.61 3.73 -3.98
C ALA A 305 -15.28 5.09 -4.23
N LYS A 306 -15.19 6.01 -3.27
CA LYS A 306 -15.75 7.36 -3.39
C LYS A 306 -15.04 8.20 -4.44
N MET A 307 -13.72 8.05 -4.60
CA MET A 307 -12.97 8.69 -5.70
C MET A 307 -13.54 8.30 -7.07
N LYS A 308 -13.84 7.02 -7.26
CA LYS A 308 -14.42 6.52 -8.51
C LYS A 308 -15.83 7.09 -8.73
N GLU A 309 -16.67 7.09 -7.69
CA GLU A 309 -18.04 7.65 -7.74
C GLU A 309 -18.04 9.14 -8.10
N GLU A 310 -17.19 9.94 -7.46
CA GLU A 310 -17.12 11.39 -7.61
C GLU A 310 -16.17 11.85 -8.73
N SER A 311 -15.52 10.90 -9.43
CA SER A 311 -14.44 11.20 -10.39
C SER A 311 -13.36 12.10 -9.78
N ALA A 312 -13.04 11.89 -8.48
CA ALA A 312 -12.06 12.69 -7.77
C ALA A 312 -10.65 12.37 -8.28
N VAL A 313 -9.83 13.39 -8.42
CA VAL A 313 -8.47 13.27 -8.98
C VAL A 313 -7.41 12.99 -7.92
N LEU A 314 -7.71 13.31 -6.67
CA LEU A 314 -6.82 13.12 -5.53
C LEU A 314 -7.63 12.81 -4.29
N ALA A 315 -7.07 11.98 -3.43
CA ALA A 315 -7.55 11.80 -2.07
C ALA A 315 -6.38 11.52 -1.12
N GLY A 316 -6.56 11.81 0.16
CA GLY A 316 -5.59 11.50 1.20
C GLY A 316 -6.22 11.44 2.58
N GLU A 317 -5.53 10.74 3.48
CA GLU A 317 -5.93 10.54 4.87
C GLU A 317 -4.87 11.07 5.83
N MET A 318 -5.29 11.37 7.07
CA MET A 318 -4.34 11.71 8.16
C MET A 318 -3.36 10.57 8.47
N SER A 319 -3.73 9.34 8.12
CA SER A 319 -2.87 8.16 8.25
C SER A 319 -1.73 8.09 7.23
N GLY A 320 -1.63 9.03 6.30
CA GLY A 320 -0.59 9.08 5.28
C GLY A 320 -0.87 8.29 4.00
N HIS A 321 -2.05 7.67 3.89
CA HIS A 321 -2.50 7.08 2.62
C HIS A 321 -2.79 8.17 1.59
#